data_ea85dc04f5b245a87f4a2bad8cbee327
#
_entry.id   ea85dc04f5b245a87f4a2bad8cbee327
#
_cell.length_a   1.000
_cell.length_b   1.000
_cell.length_c   1.000
_cell.angle_alpha   90.00
_cell.angle_beta   90.00
_cell.angle_gamma   90.00
#
_symmetry.space_group_name_H-M   'P 1'
#
loop_
_entity.id
_entity.type
_entity.pdbx_description
1 polymer ?
#
loop_
_entity_poly.entity_id
_entity_poly.type
_entity_poly.pdbx_seq_one_letter_code
_entity_poly.pdbx_strand_id
1 'polypeptide(L)'
;MKRLLAFIILFWSLLGVVYGQNEFEKKVYVTASGDSLNYRLLRPEVEQSGEKYPLVLFLHGAGERGSDNEKQLFHGSQMWLNPVNRENYPAFVLFPQCPESGYWAYTERPSSFEPDQMPSNVPLSPTFTVLKELLDTYLAMPQVDKQRIYIMGLSMGAMGTYDMTIRYPELFAAAIPICGTVNPNRLKAAKEVKFRIFHGDADKVVPVNGSRQAYKALKAAGADVKYTEFPGIEHVSWNLAFTQTDFMNWLFSQKKQ
;
A
#
# COMPACT_ATOMS: atom_id res chain seq x y z
N MET A 1 -26.17 13.05 -33.25
CA MET A 1 -26.54 12.28 -32.03
C MET A 1 -25.35 11.50 -31.42
N LYS A 2 -24.52 10.79 -32.18
CA LYS A 2 -23.40 9.98 -31.61
C LYS A 2 -22.30 10.80 -30.88
N ARG A 3 -22.05 12.05 -31.26
CA ARG A 3 -21.04 12.91 -30.59
C ARG A 3 -21.49 13.49 -29.25
N LEU A 4 -22.81 13.66 -29.04
CA LEU A 4 -23.35 14.19 -27.79
C LEU A 4 -23.33 13.14 -26.67
N LEU A 5 -23.56 11.86 -27.00
CA LEU A 5 -23.47 10.75 -26.02
C LEU A 5 -22.05 10.54 -25.48
N ALA A 6 -21.02 10.68 -26.34
CA ALA A 6 -19.63 10.53 -25.90
C ALA A 6 -19.21 11.61 -24.89
N PHE A 7 -19.71 12.85 -25.06
CA PHE A 7 -19.44 13.95 -24.13
C PHE A 7 -20.14 13.75 -22.77
N ILE A 8 -21.35 13.21 -22.78
CA ILE A 8 -22.11 12.94 -21.53
C ILE A 8 -21.46 11.82 -20.73
N ILE A 9 -20.97 10.75 -21.36
CA ILE A 9 -20.31 9.64 -20.69
C ILE A 9 -18.98 10.09 -20.06
N LEU A 10 -18.21 10.94 -20.76
CA LEU A 10 -16.94 11.47 -20.23
C LEU A 10 -17.16 12.41 -19.04
N PHE A 11 -18.24 13.21 -19.06
CA PHE A 11 -18.60 14.13 -17.98
C PHE A 11 -19.09 13.38 -16.72
N TRP A 12 -19.83 12.28 -16.89
CA TRP A 12 -20.26 11.43 -15.78
C TRP A 12 -19.11 10.66 -15.14
N SER A 13 -18.15 10.19 -15.92
CA SER A 13 -16.95 9.52 -15.38
C SER A 13 -16.05 10.48 -14.60
N LEU A 14 -15.89 11.72 -15.05
CA LEU A 14 -15.15 12.77 -14.34
C LEU A 14 -15.85 13.19 -13.05
N LEU A 15 -17.17 13.33 -13.04
CA LEU A 15 -17.95 13.64 -11.84
C LEU A 15 -17.87 12.50 -10.81
N GLY A 16 -17.96 11.25 -11.24
CA GLY A 16 -17.84 10.09 -10.34
C GLY A 16 -16.48 10.01 -9.65
N VAL A 17 -15.39 10.34 -10.35
CA VAL A 17 -14.04 10.38 -9.78
C VAL A 17 -13.90 11.51 -8.75
N VAL A 18 -14.49 12.69 -8.99
CA VAL A 18 -14.42 13.82 -8.06
C VAL A 18 -15.24 13.57 -6.80
N TYR A 19 -16.43 12.96 -6.91
CA TYR A 19 -17.27 12.66 -5.75
C TYR A 19 -16.60 11.60 -4.84
N GLY A 20 -16.02 10.56 -5.40
CA GLY A 20 -15.37 9.51 -4.61
C GLY A 20 -14.14 9.98 -3.84
N GLN A 21 -13.37 10.94 -4.37
CA GLN A 21 -12.19 11.47 -3.66
C GLN A 21 -12.56 12.28 -2.42
N ASN A 22 -13.76 12.88 -2.35
CA ASN A 22 -14.23 13.63 -1.18
C ASN A 22 -14.54 12.74 0.03
N GLU A 23 -14.73 11.43 -0.14
CA GLU A 23 -14.90 10.50 0.98
C GLU A 23 -13.60 10.24 1.75
N PHE A 24 -12.44 10.46 1.11
CA PHE A 24 -11.16 10.43 1.78
C PHE A 24 -10.88 11.78 2.45
N GLU A 25 -11.00 11.85 3.77
CA GLU A 25 -10.72 13.04 4.56
C GLU A 25 -9.28 13.52 4.33
N LYS A 26 -9.11 14.80 4.02
CA LYS A 26 -7.80 15.44 3.83
C LYS A 26 -7.21 15.82 5.19
N LYS A 27 -6.06 15.27 5.53
CA LYS A 27 -5.41 15.42 6.83
C LYS A 27 -3.92 15.68 6.69
N VAL A 28 -3.34 16.25 7.74
CA VAL A 28 -1.89 16.41 7.92
C VAL A 28 -1.53 15.87 9.29
N TYR A 29 -0.55 14.98 9.35
CA TYR A 29 0.09 14.59 10.60
C TYR A 29 1.29 15.51 10.85
N VAL A 30 1.47 15.96 12.08
CA VAL A 30 2.61 16.79 12.50
C VAL A 30 3.26 16.12 13.71
N THR A 31 4.55 15.86 13.62
CA THR A 31 5.36 15.30 14.72
C THR A 31 5.62 16.34 15.80
N ALA A 32 6.09 15.90 16.96
CA ALA A 32 6.54 16.81 18.03
C ALA A 32 7.73 17.68 17.61
N SER A 33 8.56 17.23 16.63
CA SER A 33 9.67 17.99 16.05
C SER A 33 9.24 19.02 14.99
N GLY A 34 7.97 19.01 14.56
CA GLY A 34 7.43 19.91 13.54
C GLY A 34 7.47 19.34 12.12
N ASP A 35 7.99 18.11 11.92
CA ASP A 35 7.92 17.42 10.63
C ASP A 35 6.46 17.07 10.31
N SER A 36 6.10 17.07 9.04
CA SER A 36 4.70 16.81 8.64
C SER A 36 4.59 15.81 7.51
N LEU A 37 3.44 15.12 7.49
CA LEU A 37 3.09 14.17 6.45
C LEU A 37 1.62 14.36 6.07
N ASN A 38 1.37 14.71 4.81
CA ASN A 38 0.04 14.73 4.25
C ASN A 38 -0.50 13.31 4.15
N TYR A 39 -1.79 13.14 4.43
CA TYR A 39 -2.45 11.86 4.21
C TYR A 39 -3.94 12.01 3.96
N ARG A 40 -4.52 11.00 3.35
CA ARG A 40 -5.96 10.84 3.19
C ARG A 40 -6.44 9.68 4.05
N LEU A 41 -7.57 9.87 4.71
CA LEU A 41 -8.20 8.89 5.57
C LEU A 41 -9.59 8.54 5.02
N LEU A 42 -9.81 7.25 4.73
CA LEU A 42 -11.14 6.70 4.58
C LEU A 42 -11.54 6.02 5.89
N ARG A 43 -12.72 6.36 6.42
CA ARG A 43 -13.30 5.72 7.60
C ARG A 43 -14.29 4.63 7.21
N PRO A 44 -14.59 3.66 8.08
CA PRO A 44 -15.78 2.83 7.93
C PRO A 44 -17.00 3.73 7.69
N GLU A 45 -17.90 3.32 6.82
CA GLU A 45 -19.08 4.13 6.47
C GLU A 45 -20.00 4.37 7.69
N VAL A 46 -20.09 3.35 8.55
CA VAL A 46 -20.78 3.41 9.83
C VAL A 46 -19.85 2.88 10.90
N GLU A 47 -19.49 3.73 11.86
CA GLU A 47 -18.76 3.32 13.05
C GLU A 47 -19.73 2.99 14.18
N GLN A 48 -19.84 1.72 14.51
CA GLN A 48 -20.70 1.26 15.60
C GLN A 48 -19.95 1.33 16.93
N SER A 49 -20.65 1.75 17.99
CA SER A 49 -20.07 1.84 19.32
C SER A 49 -19.62 0.45 19.82
N GLY A 50 -18.36 0.36 20.23
CA GLY A 50 -17.76 -0.89 20.72
C GLY A 50 -17.19 -1.81 19.63
N GLU A 51 -17.47 -1.56 18.37
CA GLU A 51 -16.88 -2.30 17.25
C GLU A 51 -15.44 -1.90 16.99
N LYS A 52 -14.64 -2.86 16.49
CA LYS A 52 -13.25 -2.64 16.10
C LYS A 52 -13.07 -2.97 14.62
N TYR A 53 -12.40 -2.08 13.90
CA TYR A 53 -12.22 -2.15 12.47
C TYR A 53 -10.76 -2.40 12.11
N PRO A 54 -10.48 -3.14 11.04
CA PRO A 54 -9.15 -3.25 10.47
C PRO A 54 -8.56 -1.88 10.13
N LEU A 55 -7.23 -1.80 10.12
CA LEU A 55 -6.48 -0.65 9.62
C LEU A 55 -5.66 -1.08 8.41
N VAL A 56 -5.76 -0.34 7.33
CA VAL A 56 -4.99 -0.54 6.10
C VAL A 56 -4.09 0.66 5.85
N LEU A 57 -2.81 0.42 5.69
CA LEU A 57 -1.84 1.41 5.23
C LEU A 57 -1.53 1.16 3.75
N PHE A 58 -1.85 2.13 2.88
CA PHE A 58 -1.59 2.06 1.45
C PHE A 58 -0.46 3.02 1.05
N LEU A 59 0.63 2.49 0.50
CA LEU A 59 1.79 3.26 0.07
C LEU A 59 1.82 3.38 -1.45
N HIS A 60 1.77 4.60 -1.96
CA HIS A 60 1.78 4.91 -3.38
C HIS A 60 3.17 4.77 -4.03
N GLY A 61 3.23 4.80 -5.35
CA GLY A 61 4.46 4.77 -6.14
C GLY A 61 5.22 6.10 -6.17
N ALA A 62 6.33 6.15 -6.89
CA ALA A 62 7.17 7.35 -6.95
C ALA A 62 6.52 8.52 -7.71
N GLY A 63 5.58 8.23 -8.62
CA GLY A 63 4.86 9.25 -9.41
C GLY A 63 3.89 10.12 -8.61
N GLU A 64 3.41 9.60 -7.47
CA GLU A 64 2.39 10.24 -6.64
C GLU A 64 3.00 11.04 -5.47
N ARG A 65 4.33 11.17 -5.41
CA ARG A 65 5.01 12.04 -4.44
C ARG A 65 4.59 13.50 -4.63
N GLY A 66 4.65 14.26 -3.57
CA GLY A 66 4.31 15.68 -3.60
C GLY A 66 3.81 16.22 -2.27
N SER A 67 3.10 17.36 -2.35
CA SER A 67 2.52 18.05 -1.20
C SER A 67 1.07 18.50 -1.43
N ASP A 68 0.46 18.09 -2.55
CA ASP A 68 -0.91 18.46 -2.89
C ASP A 68 -1.97 17.73 -2.05
N ASN A 69 -1.58 16.63 -1.40
CA ASN A 69 -2.45 15.74 -0.66
C ASN A 69 -3.61 15.20 -1.54
N GLU A 70 -3.32 14.87 -2.80
CA GLU A 70 -4.29 14.38 -3.80
C GLU A 70 -3.74 13.22 -4.63
N LYS A 71 -2.51 13.33 -5.15
CA LYS A 71 -1.92 12.35 -6.06
C LYS A 71 -1.85 10.94 -5.47
N GLN A 72 -1.65 10.79 -4.16
CA GLN A 72 -1.61 9.48 -3.49
C GLN A 72 -2.87 8.65 -3.68
N LEU A 73 -4.00 9.27 -4.06
CA LEU A 73 -5.25 8.59 -4.36
C LEU A 73 -5.36 8.11 -5.81
N PHE A 74 -4.39 8.43 -6.68
CA PHE A 74 -4.49 8.14 -8.10
C PHE A 74 -4.61 6.64 -8.40
N HIS A 75 -3.88 5.81 -7.65
CA HIS A 75 -3.95 4.37 -7.78
C HIS A 75 -4.55 3.71 -6.53
N GLY A 76 -5.44 2.74 -6.73
CA GLY A 76 -5.98 1.90 -5.66
C GLY A 76 -7.12 2.50 -4.83
N SER A 77 -7.35 3.84 -4.84
CA SER A 77 -8.42 4.46 -4.06
C SER A 77 -9.82 3.98 -4.46
N GLN A 78 -10.05 3.78 -5.76
CA GLN A 78 -11.36 3.37 -6.29
C GLN A 78 -11.82 1.99 -5.79
N MET A 79 -10.88 1.09 -5.49
CA MET A 79 -11.19 -0.21 -4.90
C MET A 79 -11.89 -0.05 -3.54
N TRP A 80 -11.45 0.92 -2.75
CA TRP A 80 -12.01 1.21 -1.42
C TRP A 80 -13.33 1.96 -1.47
N LEU A 81 -13.62 2.68 -2.56
CA LEU A 81 -14.86 3.43 -2.78
C LEU A 81 -15.95 2.58 -3.44
N ASN A 82 -15.63 1.38 -3.90
CA ASN A 82 -16.62 0.47 -4.43
C ASN A 82 -17.67 0.15 -3.35
N PRO A 83 -18.97 0.37 -3.58
CA PRO A 83 -20.00 0.18 -2.55
C PRO A 83 -20.02 -1.22 -1.94
N VAL A 84 -19.80 -2.25 -2.75
CA VAL A 84 -19.74 -3.64 -2.28
C VAL A 84 -18.55 -3.85 -1.33
N ASN A 85 -17.40 -3.24 -1.65
CA ASN A 85 -16.22 -3.33 -0.78
C ASN A 85 -16.41 -2.50 0.50
N ARG A 86 -17.05 -1.32 0.41
CA ARG A 86 -17.38 -0.49 1.57
C ARG A 86 -18.26 -1.23 2.57
N GLU A 87 -19.26 -1.92 2.09
CA GLU A 87 -20.20 -2.70 2.89
C GLU A 87 -19.54 -3.94 3.50
N ASN A 88 -18.82 -4.74 2.70
CA ASN A 88 -18.33 -6.04 3.13
C ASN A 88 -16.98 -5.98 3.86
N TYR A 89 -16.20 -4.90 3.68
CA TYR A 89 -14.84 -4.75 4.21
C TYR A 89 -14.63 -3.38 4.89
N PRO A 90 -15.47 -3.02 5.88
CA PRO A 90 -15.32 -1.75 6.58
C PRO A 90 -13.95 -1.69 7.29
N ALA A 91 -13.20 -0.62 7.06
CA ALA A 91 -11.86 -0.42 7.60
C ALA A 91 -11.49 1.06 7.68
N PHE A 92 -10.52 1.40 8.52
CA PHE A 92 -9.75 2.62 8.37
C PHE A 92 -8.70 2.40 7.29
N VAL A 93 -8.64 3.29 6.29
CA VAL A 93 -7.65 3.20 5.21
C VAL A 93 -6.86 4.49 5.13
N LEU A 94 -5.54 4.38 5.30
CA LEU A 94 -4.60 5.50 5.26
C LEU A 94 -3.87 5.51 3.92
N PHE A 95 -3.93 6.65 3.23
CA PHE A 95 -3.14 6.97 2.05
C PHE A 95 -2.22 8.15 2.37
N PRO A 96 -1.06 7.93 2.98
CA PRO A 96 -0.08 9.00 3.17
C PRO A 96 0.53 9.42 1.84
N GLN A 97 0.99 10.67 1.75
CA GLN A 97 1.72 11.19 0.60
C GLN A 97 3.19 11.41 0.96
N CYS A 98 4.07 10.64 0.34
CA CYS A 98 5.51 10.84 0.44
C CYS A 98 5.89 12.19 -0.19
N PRO A 99 6.69 13.03 0.48
CA PRO A 99 7.13 14.30 -0.10
C PRO A 99 7.98 14.07 -1.36
N GLU A 100 8.06 15.09 -2.24
CA GLU A 100 8.79 15.03 -3.52
C GLU A 100 10.25 14.58 -3.33
N SER A 101 10.91 15.08 -2.30
CA SER A 101 12.30 14.73 -1.96
C SER A 101 12.45 13.42 -1.22
N GLY A 102 11.35 12.77 -0.82
CA GLY A 102 11.36 11.59 0.04
C GLY A 102 11.30 10.27 -0.73
N TYR A 103 11.55 9.21 0.03
CA TYR A 103 11.33 7.81 -0.34
C TYR A 103 10.73 7.07 0.85
N TRP A 104 9.89 6.02 0.62
CA TRP A 104 9.32 5.28 1.76
C TRP A 104 10.40 4.53 2.54
N ALA A 105 11.11 3.64 1.88
CA ALA A 105 12.04 2.72 2.53
C ALA A 105 13.47 3.29 2.67
N TYR A 106 13.88 4.14 1.74
CA TYR A 106 15.28 4.55 1.59
C TYR A 106 15.44 6.05 1.81
N THR A 107 16.63 6.49 2.19
CA THR A 107 16.97 7.91 2.30
C THR A 107 17.05 8.59 0.93
N GLU A 108 17.37 7.81 -0.11
CA GLU A 108 17.43 8.23 -1.49
C GLU A 108 17.01 7.09 -2.43
N ARG A 109 16.79 7.39 -3.70
CA ARG A 109 16.46 6.37 -4.69
C ARG A 109 17.62 5.38 -4.85
N PRO A 110 17.39 4.07 -4.73
CA PRO A 110 18.41 3.07 -5.03
C PRO A 110 18.94 3.21 -6.47
N SER A 111 20.26 3.03 -6.65
CA SER A 111 20.91 3.10 -7.96
C SER A 111 20.55 1.91 -8.87
N SER A 112 20.13 0.80 -8.28
CA SER A 112 19.63 -0.40 -8.96
C SER A 112 18.41 -0.95 -8.23
N PHE A 113 17.53 -1.60 -8.99
CA PHE A 113 16.38 -2.35 -8.46
C PHE A 113 16.57 -3.87 -8.57
N GLU A 114 17.76 -4.34 -8.96
CA GLU A 114 18.09 -5.75 -8.88
C GLU A 114 18.19 -6.19 -7.40
N PRO A 115 17.55 -7.30 -7.01
CA PRO A 115 17.38 -7.66 -5.60
C PRO A 115 18.68 -7.92 -4.85
N ASP A 116 19.72 -8.44 -5.50
CA ASP A 116 21.04 -8.67 -4.94
C ASP A 116 21.87 -7.37 -4.78
N GLN A 117 21.51 -6.31 -5.51
CA GLN A 117 22.11 -4.98 -5.41
C GLN A 117 21.35 -4.05 -4.46
N MET A 118 20.16 -4.46 -4.01
CA MET A 118 19.41 -3.69 -3.02
C MET A 118 20.15 -3.66 -1.67
N PRO A 119 20.14 -2.52 -0.95
CA PRO A 119 20.82 -2.41 0.33
C PRO A 119 20.38 -3.47 1.36
N SER A 120 21.35 -4.14 1.99
CA SER A 120 21.09 -5.04 3.11
C SER A 120 20.92 -4.30 4.44
N ASN A 121 21.62 -3.18 4.60
CA ASN A 121 21.47 -2.25 5.72
C ASN A 121 20.76 -0.99 5.21
N VAL A 122 19.61 -0.70 5.78
CA VAL A 122 18.76 0.43 5.36
C VAL A 122 18.53 1.31 6.58
N PRO A 123 19.15 2.49 6.65
CA PRO A 123 18.85 3.47 7.71
C PRO A 123 17.40 3.94 7.60
N LEU A 124 16.85 4.42 8.71
CA LEU A 124 15.51 5.04 8.71
C LEU A 124 15.54 6.32 7.87
N SER A 125 14.65 6.42 6.88
CA SER A 125 14.44 7.68 6.19
C SER A 125 13.60 8.62 7.06
N PRO A 126 13.76 9.95 6.94
CA PRO A 126 12.90 10.90 7.65
C PRO A 126 11.41 10.64 7.36
N THR A 127 11.05 10.42 6.11
CA THR A 127 9.67 10.10 5.70
C THR A 127 9.14 8.84 6.39
N PHE A 128 9.99 7.80 6.52
CA PHE A 128 9.60 6.56 7.19
C PHE A 128 9.34 6.77 8.68
N THR A 129 10.13 7.61 9.33
CA THR A 129 9.96 7.95 10.77
C THR A 129 8.60 8.60 10.99
N VAL A 130 8.28 9.64 10.22
CA VAL A 130 6.98 10.34 10.32
C VAL A 130 5.81 9.40 9.96
N LEU A 131 5.99 8.54 8.96
CA LEU A 131 4.99 7.53 8.59
C LEU A 131 4.70 6.56 9.74
N LYS A 132 5.76 6.10 10.44
CA LYS A 132 5.60 5.20 11.59
C LYS A 132 4.88 5.89 12.75
N GLU A 133 5.21 7.14 13.05
CA GLU A 133 4.51 7.92 14.07
C GLU A 133 3.03 8.14 13.73
N LEU A 134 2.72 8.46 12.47
CA LEU A 134 1.33 8.52 11.98
C LEU A 134 0.61 7.18 12.22
N LEU A 135 1.22 6.06 11.84
CA LEU A 135 0.64 4.74 12.03
C LEU A 135 0.37 4.47 13.53
N ASP A 136 1.30 4.85 14.41
CA ASP A 136 1.16 4.66 15.86
C ASP A 136 -0.05 5.39 16.44
N THR A 137 -0.40 6.58 15.92
CA THR A 137 -1.59 7.31 16.37
C THR A 137 -2.87 6.52 16.11
N TYR A 138 -2.95 5.83 14.97
CA TYR A 138 -4.08 4.97 14.64
C TYR A 138 -4.06 3.65 15.43
N LEU A 139 -2.89 3.06 15.65
CA LEU A 139 -2.75 1.87 16.48
C LEU A 139 -3.16 2.12 17.95
N ALA A 140 -3.08 3.35 18.42
CA ALA A 140 -3.53 3.75 19.76
C ALA A 140 -5.06 3.91 19.87
N MET A 141 -5.78 4.00 18.75
CA MET A 141 -7.23 4.19 18.75
C MET A 141 -7.95 2.92 19.23
N PRO A 142 -8.93 3.04 20.16
CA PRO A 142 -9.68 1.89 20.67
C PRO A 142 -10.55 1.20 19.58
N GLN A 143 -10.92 1.93 18.53
CA GLN A 143 -11.71 1.43 17.39
C GLN A 143 -10.89 0.59 16.40
N VAL A 144 -9.56 0.57 16.52
CA VAL A 144 -8.70 -0.19 15.62
C VAL A 144 -8.51 -1.62 16.16
N ASP A 145 -8.78 -2.60 15.29
CA ASP A 145 -8.50 -4.00 15.56
C ASP A 145 -7.02 -4.32 15.33
N LYS A 146 -6.25 -4.38 16.41
CA LYS A 146 -4.80 -4.65 16.37
C LYS A 146 -4.42 -6.03 15.81
N GLN A 147 -5.39 -6.94 15.68
CA GLN A 147 -5.17 -8.24 15.04
C GLN A 147 -5.29 -8.18 13.51
N ARG A 148 -5.87 -7.10 12.98
CA ARG A 148 -6.16 -6.94 11.55
C ARG A 148 -5.55 -5.62 11.03
N ILE A 149 -4.23 -5.51 11.12
CA ILE A 149 -3.47 -4.40 10.53
C ILE A 149 -2.84 -4.90 9.24
N TYR A 150 -3.10 -4.19 8.16
CA TYR A 150 -2.64 -4.56 6.82
C TYR A 150 -1.81 -3.46 6.21
N ILE A 151 -0.83 -3.84 5.41
CA ILE A 151 -0.04 -2.89 4.61
C ILE A 151 -0.01 -3.34 3.16
N MET A 152 -0.11 -2.39 2.26
CA MET A 152 0.01 -2.64 0.83
C MET A 152 0.64 -1.45 0.13
N GLY A 153 1.22 -1.69 -1.03
CA GLY A 153 1.81 -0.62 -1.81
C GLY A 153 2.30 -1.08 -3.17
N LEU A 154 2.49 -0.12 -4.07
CA LEU A 154 2.94 -0.38 -5.43
C LEU A 154 4.28 0.29 -5.71
N SER A 155 5.16 -0.37 -6.50
CA SER A 155 6.45 0.18 -6.92
C SER A 155 7.29 0.65 -5.71
N MET A 156 7.60 1.93 -5.59
CA MET A 156 8.23 2.55 -4.42
C MET A 156 7.47 2.21 -3.12
N GLY A 157 6.15 2.19 -3.16
CA GLY A 157 5.30 1.81 -2.03
C GLY A 157 5.41 0.33 -1.65
N ALA A 158 5.65 -0.55 -2.62
CA ALA A 158 5.93 -1.96 -2.34
C ALA A 158 7.27 -2.15 -1.63
N MET A 159 8.29 -1.35 -1.98
CA MET A 159 9.56 -1.32 -1.24
C MET A 159 9.34 -0.86 0.21
N GLY A 160 8.50 0.17 0.41
CA GLY A 160 8.05 0.60 1.74
C GLY A 160 7.29 -0.47 2.51
N THR A 161 6.43 -1.22 1.82
CA THR A 161 5.68 -2.36 2.38
C THR A 161 6.64 -3.43 2.91
N TYR A 162 7.64 -3.83 2.13
CA TYR A 162 8.66 -4.77 2.59
C TYR A 162 9.43 -4.20 3.79
N ASP A 163 9.91 -2.96 3.72
CA ASP A 163 10.74 -2.39 4.78
C ASP A 163 9.96 -2.24 6.09
N MET A 164 8.69 -1.84 6.02
CA MET A 164 7.81 -1.72 7.19
C MET A 164 7.58 -3.08 7.85
N THR A 165 7.33 -4.14 7.07
CA THR A 165 7.13 -5.49 7.60
C THR A 165 8.42 -6.13 8.12
N ILE A 166 9.57 -5.77 7.58
CA ILE A 166 10.88 -6.22 8.08
C ILE A 166 11.21 -5.59 9.44
N ARG A 167 10.89 -4.31 9.62
CA ARG A 167 11.20 -3.57 10.86
C ARG A 167 10.19 -3.82 11.97
N TYR A 168 8.93 -3.99 11.62
CA TYR A 168 7.81 -4.11 12.56
C TYR A 168 6.90 -5.29 12.19
N PRO A 169 7.46 -6.53 12.13
CA PRO A 169 6.69 -7.70 11.72
C PRO A 169 5.50 -7.98 12.65
N GLU A 170 5.63 -7.61 13.92
CA GLU A 170 4.58 -7.79 14.94
C GLU A 170 3.35 -6.91 14.73
N LEU A 171 3.45 -5.88 13.90
CA LEU A 171 2.31 -5.00 13.64
C LEU A 171 1.31 -5.60 12.64
N PHE A 172 1.79 -6.29 11.62
CA PHE A 172 1.00 -6.62 10.44
C PHE A 172 0.50 -8.06 10.40
N ALA A 173 -0.78 -8.22 10.11
CA ALA A 173 -1.38 -9.52 9.81
C ALA A 173 -1.08 -9.96 8.36
N ALA A 174 -1.07 -9.00 7.43
CA ALA A 174 -0.79 -9.27 6.03
C ALA A 174 -0.15 -8.07 5.31
N ALA A 175 0.56 -8.38 4.23
CA ALA A 175 1.22 -7.43 3.35
C ALA A 175 1.00 -7.75 1.87
N ILE A 176 0.70 -6.72 1.06
CA ILE A 176 0.53 -6.85 -0.40
C ILE A 176 1.50 -5.90 -1.12
N PRO A 177 2.75 -6.30 -1.36
CA PRO A 177 3.68 -5.57 -2.22
C PRO A 177 3.40 -5.89 -3.69
N ILE A 178 3.23 -4.83 -4.53
CA ILE A 178 2.95 -4.94 -5.97
C ILE A 178 4.10 -4.29 -6.74
N CYS A 179 4.69 -5.02 -7.71
CA CYS A 179 5.82 -4.61 -8.56
C CYS A 179 6.97 -3.92 -7.80
N GLY A 180 7.35 -4.47 -6.67
CA GLY A 180 8.45 -3.97 -5.85
C GLY A 180 9.66 -4.88 -5.84
N THR A 181 10.70 -4.42 -5.15
CA THR A 181 11.93 -5.18 -4.91
C THR A 181 12.44 -4.92 -3.50
N VAL A 182 13.26 -5.82 -3.01
CA VAL A 182 13.90 -5.75 -1.68
C VAL A 182 15.13 -6.65 -1.69
N ASN A 183 16.11 -6.36 -0.82
CA ASN A 183 17.19 -7.33 -0.58
C ASN A 183 16.59 -8.59 0.10
N PRO A 184 16.64 -9.76 -0.54
CA PRO A 184 15.95 -10.97 -0.06
C PRO A 184 16.50 -11.46 1.30
N ASN A 185 17.75 -11.14 1.64
CA ASN A 185 18.36 -11.54 2.92
C ASN A 185 17.70 -10.87 4.13
N ARG A 186 16.98 -9.75 3.94
CA ARG A 186 16.28 -9.04 5.01
C ARG A 186 14.94 -9.69 5.37
N LEU A 187 14.33 -10.44 4.45
CA LEU A 187 12.95 -10.90 4.55
C LEU A 187 12.68 -11.94 5.63
N LYS A 188 13.73 -12.63 6.12
CA LYS A 188 13.60 -13.58 7.23
C LYS A 188 12.96 -12.94 8.48
N ALA A 189 13.19 -11.64 8.71
CA ALA A 189 12.59 -10.91 9.82
C ALA A 189 11.07 -10.81 9.75
N ALA A 190 10.49 -10.83 8.54
CA ALA A 190 9.05 -10.69 8.29
C ALA A 190 8.31 -12.03 8.14
N LYS A 191 8.89 -13.16 8.53
CA LYS A 191 8.34 -14.51 8.28
C LYS A 191 6.96 -14.76 8.90
N GLU A 192 6.58 -14.04 9.95
CA GLU A 192 5.27 -14.18 10.61
C GLU A 192 4.15 -13.38 9.91
N VAL A 193 4.52 -12.46 9.00
CA VAL A 193 3.57 -11.69 8.19
C VAL A 193 3.12 -12.53 7.00
N LYS A 194 1.84 -12.53 6.69
CA LYS A 194 1.31 -13.22 5.50
C LYS A 194 1.44 -12.32 4.27
N PHE A 195 1.99 -12.85 3.19
CA PHE A 195 2.26 -12.08 1.99
C PHE A 195 1.43 -12.52 0.78
N ARG A 196 0.99 -11.52 0.00
CA ARG A 196 0.49 -11.73 -1.35
C ARG A 196 1.19 -10.78 -2.31
N ILE A 197 2.09 -11.31 -3.13
CA ILE A 197 2.97 -10.56 -4.02
C ILE A 197 2.41 -10.59 -5.43
N PHE A 198 2.43 -9.44 -6.12
CA PHE A 198 2.04 -9.33 -7.53
C PHE A 198 3.12 -8.63 -8.34
N HIS A 199 3.34 -9.06 -9.60
CA HIS A 199 4.27 -8.42 -10.52
C HIS A 199 3.91 -8.75 -11.97
N GLY A 200 4.26 -7.86 -12.91
CA GLY A 200 4.23 -8.14 -14.35
C GLY A 200 5.58 -8.65 -14.83
N ASP A 201 5.62 -9.68 -15.66
CA ASP A 201 6.87 -10.29 -16.11
C ASP A 201 7.64 -9.48 -17.17
N ALA A 202 6.95 -8.51 -17.80
CA ALA A 202 7.53 -7.57 -18.76
C ALA A 202 7.93 -6.22 -18.16
N ASP A 203 7.95 -6.11 -16.81
CA ASP A 203 8.31 -4.88 -16.10
C ASP A 203 9.78 -4.49 -16.36
N LYS A 204 9.97 -3.31 -17.01
CA LYS A 204 11.27 -2.74 -17.33
C LYS A 204 11.73 -1.64 -16.37
N VAL A 205 10.90 -1.28 -15.39
CA VAL A 205 11.19 -0.25 -14.39
C VAL A 205 11.73 -0.87 -13.11
N VAL A 206 11.01 -1.85 -12.58
CA VAL A 206 11.44 -2.68 -11.45
C VAL A 206 11.48 -4.13 -11.93
N PRO A 207 12.66 -4.76 -12.04
CA PRO A 207 12.76 -6.11 -12.56
C PRO A 207 11.90 -7.11 -11.78
N VAL A 208 11.15 -7.94 -12.49
CA VAL A 208 10.30 -8.99 -11.90
C VAL A 208 11.08 -9.93 -10.99
N ASN A 209 12.40 -10.04 -11.22
CA ASN A 209 13.31 -10.82 -10.38
C ASN A 209 13.26 -10.39 -8.91
N GLY A 210 12.97 -9.11 -8.62
CA GLY A 210 12.75 -8.61 -7.25
C GLY A 210 11.66 -9.37 -6.51
N SER A 211 10.49 -9.51 -7.11
CA SER A 211 9.37 -10.27 -6.53
C SER A 211 9.60 -11.78 -6.53
N ARG A 212 10.24 -12.32 -7.56
CA ARG A 212 10.63 -13.76 -7.60
C ARG A 212 11.56 -14.14 -6.46
N GLN A 213 12.58 -13.32 -6.20
CA GLN A 213 13.53 -13.53 -5.11
C GLN A 213 12.87 -13.30 -3.73
N ALA A 214 12.02 -12.28 -3.61
CA ALA A 214 11.27 -12.03 -2.37
C ALA A 214 10.37 -13.23 -2.01
N TYR A 215 9.63 -13.76 -2.99
CA TYR A 215 8.81 -14.96 -2.81
C TYR A 215 9.64 -16.16 -2.34
N LYS A 216 10.77 -16.43 -3.01
CA LYS A 216 11.67 -17.54 -2.65
C LYS A 216 12.22 -17.40 -1.24
N ALA A 217 12.66 -16.19 -0.86
CA ALA A 217 13.23 -15.92 0.46
C ALA A 217 12.19 -16.05 1.58
N LEU A 218 10.98 -15.50 1.38
CA LEU A 218 9.88 -15.63 2.34
C LEU A 218 9.47 -17.10 2.51
N LYS A 219 9.31 -17.83 1.41
CA LYS A 219 8.98 -19.25 1.45
C LYS A 219 10.05 -20.09 2.17
N ALA A 220 11.32 -19.80 1.91
CA ALA A 220 12.45 -20.46 2.58
C ALA A 220 12.50 -20.12 4.08
N ALA A 221 12.03 -18.94 4.48
CA ALA A 221 11.90 -18.54 5.88
C ALA A 221 10.69 -19.16 6.60
N GLY A 222 9.79 -19.86 5.87
CA GLY A 222 8.58 -20.46 6.41
C GLY A 222 7.36 -19.53 6.45
N ALA A 223 7.41 -18.38 5.78
CA ALA A 223 6.29 -17.45 5.71
C ALA A 223 5.12 -18.02 4.87
N ASP A 224 3.88 -17.65 5.23
CA ASP A 224 2.72 -17.83 4.38
C ASP A 224 2.75 -16.79 3.27
N VAL A 225 3.12 -17.21 2.06
CA VAL A 225 3.31 -16.32 0.90
C VAL A 225 2.68 -16.88 -0.37
N LYS A 226 1.89 -16.03 -1.04
CA LYS A 226 1.37 -16.26 -2.39
C LYS A 226 2.04 -15.30 -3.36
N TYR A 227 2.31 -15.75 -4.57
CA TYR A 227 2.86 -14.95 -5.65
C TYR A 227 2.06 -15.13 -6.93
N THR A 228 1.69 -14.01 -7.55
CA THR A 228 1.03 -13.99 -8.87
C THR A 228 1.87 -13.13 -9.81
N GLU A 229 2.27 -13.73 -10.91
CA GLU A 229 2.99 -13.09 -12.00
C GLU A 229 2.05 -12.94 -13.20
N PHE A 230 1.97 -11.74 -13.77
CA PHE A 230 1.09 -11.44 -14.89
C PHE A 230 1.90 -11.44 -16.20
N PRO A 231 1.64 -12.41 -17.12
CA PRO A 231 2.37 -12.51 -18.38
C PRO A 231 2.18 -11.29 -19.28
N GLY A 232 3.28 -10.76 -19.83
CA GLY A 232 3.28 -9.62 -20.77
C GLY A 232 2.93 -8.27 -20.16
N ILE A 233 2.76 -8.19 -18.85
CA ILE A 233 2.41 -6.93 -18.16
C ILE A 233 3.67 -6.19 -17.74
N GLU A 234 3.72 -4.92 -18.12
CA GLU A 234 4.78 -3.99 -17.74
C GLU A 234 4.57 -3.43 -16.31
N HIS A 235 5.18 -2.27 -16.00
CA HIS A 235 5.15 -1.62 -14.66
C HIS A 235 3.79 -1.00 -14.31
N VAL A 236 2.70 -1.74 -14.58
CA VAL A 236 1.31 -1.34 -14.28
C VAL A 236 0.50 -2.50 -13.70
N SER A 237 1.19 -3.50 -13.16
CA SER A 237 0.58 -4.74 -12.68
C SER A 237 -0.43 -4.55 -11.53
N TRP A 238 -0.42 -3.38 -10.85
CA TRP A 238 -1.43 -3.03 -9.86
C TRP A 238 -2.84 -2.97 -10.44
N ASN A 239 -3.01 -2.60 -11.72
CA ASN A 239 -4.33 -2.59 -12.36
C ASN A 239 -4.96 -3.97 -12.37
N LEU A 240 -4.18 -5.02 -12.64
CA LEU A 240 -4.65 -6.40 -12.60
C LEU A 240 -4.72 -6.96 -11.18
N ALA A 241 -3.80 -6.54 -10.29
CA ALA A 241 -3.82 -6.99 -8.91
C ALA A 241 -5.11 -6.55 -8.20
N PHE A 242 -5.53 -5.30 -8.36
CA PHE A 242 -6.74 -4.77 -7.73
C PHE A 242 -8.05 -5.37 -8.29
N THR A 243 -8.02 -5.99 -9.48
CA THR A 243 -9.18 -6.65 -10.07
C THR A 243 -9.25 -8.15 -9.77
N GLN A 244 -8.31 -8.71 -9.02
CA GLN A 244 -8.40 -10.10 -8.59
C GLN A 244 -9.62 -10.31 -7.70
N THR A 245 -10.48 -11.24 -8.06
CA THR A 245 -11.78 -11.47 -7.42
C THR A 245 -11.68 -11.83 -5.93
N ASP A 246 -10.57 -12.42 -5.53
CA ASP A 246 -10.30 -12.82 -4.13
C ASP A 246 -9.41 -11.81 -3.38
N PHE A 247 -9.09 -10.63 -3.96
CA PHE A 247 -8.15 -9.68 -3.38
C PHE A 247 -8.59 -9.20 -1.99
N MET A 248 -9.78 -8.64 -1.89
CA MET A 248 -10.33 -8.12 -0.63
C MET A 248 -10.61 -9.26 0.37
N ASN A 249 -11.23 -10.33 -0.10
CA ASN A 249 -11.53 -11.49 0.75
C ASN A 249 -10.25 -12.10 1.35
N TRP A 250 -9.19 -12.27 0.54
CA TRP A 250 -7.91 -12.75 1.04
C TRP A 250 -7.35 -11.80 2.11
N LEU A 251 -7.30 -10.49 1.85
CA LEU A 251 -6.73 -9.50 2.77
C LEU A 251 -7.47 -9.53 4.12
N PHE A 252 -8.79 -9.42 4.08
CA PHE A 252 -9.61 -9.30 5.29
C PHE A 252 -9.80 -10.63 6.05
N SER A 253 -9.48 -11.76 5.44
CA SER A 253 -9.43 -13.06 6.13
C SER A 253 -8.18 -13.23 6.99
N GLN A 254 -7.16 -12.37 6.86
CA GLN A 254 -5.93 -12.50 7.61
C GLN A 254 -6.06 -11.87 9.00
N LYS A 255 -5.52 -12.60 10.01
CA LYS A 255 -5.36 -12.11 11.38
C LYS A 255 -3.96 -12.48 11.87
N LYS A 256 -3.42 -11.68 12.77
CA LYS A 256 -2.19 -12.05 13.48
C LYS A 256 -2.45 -13.30 14.32
N GLN A 257 -1.44 -14.13 14.43
CA GLN A 257 -1.43 -15.28 15.33
C GLN A 257 -1.17 -14.85 16.76
#